data_fd708c093ef4b1584d214ebaea0e7464
#
_entry.id   fd708c093ef4b1584d214ebaea0e7464
#
_cell.length_a   1.000
_cell.length_b   1.000
_cell.length_c   1.000
_cell.angle_alpha   90.00
_cell.angle_beta   90.00
_cell.angle_gamma   90.00
#
_symmetry.space_group_name_H-M   'P 1'
#
loop_
_entity.id
_entity.type
_entity.pdbx_description
1 polymer ?
#
loop_
_entity_poly.entity_id
_entity_poly.type
_entity_poly.pdbx_seq_one_letter_code
_entity_poly.pdbx_strand_id
1 'polypeptide(L)'
;VNYVILATPPGFRPVHLAYAMAKGKNVFMEKPVAVDGPGIRSVLASYQVAEDKGLCVAAGTQRRHQKPYIETVARLQEGAIGDVMYIKAYWNGGAIWHRGDKGATPMEVQMRNWYHYTWICGDHIVEQHVHNLDVGNWIMGAHPVRAYGQGGRQGLGPDVSGEKWDHFAVEYEYPNGVHMFSQCRQMAHCEGRVAEAVVGSKGYSNCQDWIRFNEGRPFRYRGEK
;
A
#
# COMPACT_ATOMS: atom_id res chain seq x y z
N VAL A 1 23.05 -20.03 -2.37
CA VAL A 1 22.04 -18.99 -2.66
C VAL A 1 22.45 -17.72 -1.96
N ASN A 2 22.52 -16.59 -2.68
CA ASN A 2 22.91 -15.27 -2.15
C ASN A 2 21.81 -14.22 -2.31
N TYR A 3 20.71 -14.58 -2.96
CA TYR A 3 19.55 -13.75 -3.18
C TYR A 3 18.24 -14.53 -2.95
N VAL A 4 17.26 -13.93 -2.27
CA VAL A 4 15.98 -14.54 -1.92
C VAL A 4 14.83 -13.64 -2.35
N ILE A 5 13.78 -14.24 -2.94
CA ILE A 5 12.51 -13.57 -3.24
C ILE A 5 11.46 -14.06 -2.24
N LEU A 6 10.89 -13.13 -1.47
CA LEU A 6 9.84 -13.43 -0.50
C LEU A 6 8.46 -13.06 -1.09
N ALA A 7 7.77 -14.05 -1.64
CA ALA A 7 6.41 -13.91 -2.22
C ALA A 7 5.33 -14.67 -1.42
N THR A 8 5.65 -15.11 -0.21
CA THR A 8 4.69 -15.74 0.72
C THR A 8 3.63 -14.74 1.19
N PRO A 9 2.49 -15.19 1.75
CA PRO A 9 1.53 -14.27 2.37
C PRO A 9 2.19 -13.37 3.41
N PRO A 10 1.77 -12.10 3.53
CA PRO A 10 2.54 -11.06 4.22
C PRO A 10 2.73 -11.28 5.73
N GLY A 11 1.83 -12.02 6.39
CA GLY A 11 1.99 -12.35 7.82
C GLY A 11 3.27 -13.10 8.15
N PHE A 12 3.83 -13.85 7.19
CA PHE A 12 5.09 -14.61 7.37
C PHE A 12 6.34 -13.79 7.02
N ARG A 13 6.18 -12.65 6.38
CA ARG A 13 7.28 -11.91 5.77
C ARG A 13 8.31 -11.39 6.77
N PRO A 14 7.93 -10.84 7.95
CA PRO A 14 8.90 -10.39 8.94
C PRO A 14 9.82 -11.52 9.45
N VAL A 15 9.26 -12.72 9.67
CA VAL A 15 10.02 -13.89 10.12
C VAL A 15 10.99 -14.37 9.04
N HIS A 16 10.53 -14.44 7.79
CA HIS A 16 11.36 -14.85 6.66
C HIS A 16 12.47 -13.84 6.37
N LEU A 17 12.18 -12.53 6.47
CA LEU A 17 13.18 -11.49 6.29
C LEU A 17 14.26 -11.58 7.37
N ALA A 18 13.87 -11.66 8.65
CA ALA A 18 14.82 -11.78 9.75
C ALA A 18 15.74 -12.98 9.58
N TYR A 19 15.20 -14.13 9.17
CA TYR A 19 15.99 -15.32 8.88
C TYR A 19 16.98 -15.12 7.73
N ALA A 20 16.51 -14.50 6.62
CA ALA A 20 17.36 -14.20 5.46
C ALA A 20 18.51 -13.26 5.83
N MET A 21 18.24 -12.21 6.64
CA MET A 21 19.26 -11.28 7.14
C MET A 21 20.29 -11.98 8.05
N ALA A 22 19.81 -12.86 8.94
CA ALA A 22 20.71 -13.67 9.76
C ALA A 22 21.67 -14.53 8.93
N LYS A 23 21.19 -15.03 7.79
CA LYS A 23 21.96 -15.85 6.82
C LYS A 23 22.75 -15.03 5.79
N GLY A 24 22.80 -13.71 5.90
CA GLY A 24 23.55 -12.83 5.00
C GLY A 24 23.06 -12.87 3.55
N LYS A 25 21.73 -12.85 3.34
CA LYS A 25 21.14 -12.91 1.99
C LYS A 25 20.57 -11.56 1.59
N ASN A 26 20.77 -11.19 0.32
CA ASN A 26 20.01 -10.10 -0.30
C ASN A 26 18.56 -10.53 -0.51
N VAL A 27 17.61 -9.60 -0.37
CA VAL A 27 16.18 -9.92 -0.40
C VAL A 27 15.41 -8.93 -1.28
N PHE A 28 14.59 -9.47 -2.18
CA PHE A 28 13.40 -8.80 -2.67
C PHE A 28 12.19 -9.38 -1.96
N MET A 29 11.34 -8.54 -1.40
CA MET A 29 10.09 -8.98 -0.79
C MET A 29 8.89 -8.28 -1.39
N GLU A 30 7.80 -9.01 -1.59
CA GLU A 30 6.55 -8.44 -2.01
C GLU A 30 5.92 -7.57 -0.92
N LYS A 31 5.12 -6.61 -1.33
CA LYS A 31 4.28 -5.82 -0.43
C LYS A 31 3.06 -6.67 0.07
N PRO A 32 2.49 -6.35 1.21
CA PRO A 32 3.02 -5.53 2.30
C PRO A 32 4.18 -6.22 3.01
N VAL A 33 5.01 -5.41 3.61
CA VAL A 33 6.22 -5.93 4.29
C VAL A 33 5.91 -6.57 5.65
N ALA A 34 4.76 -6.25 6.24
CA ALA A 34 4.21 -6.82 7.46
C ALA A 34 2.71 -6.54 7.53
N VAL A 35 2.02 -7.13 8.50
CA VAL A 35 0.56 -7.00 8.68
C VAL A 35 0.17 -6.28 9.98
N ASP A 36 1.13 -6.05 10.87
CA ASP A 36 0.91 -5.44 12.19
C ASP A 36 2.12 -4.63 12.69
N GLY A 37 1.95 -3.93 13.80
CA GLY A 37 3.00 -3.13 14.41
C GLY A 37 4.23 -3.94 14.88
N PRO A 38 4.06 -5.11 15.53
CA PRO A 38 5.18 -5.99 15.85
C PRO A 38 5.98 -6.42 14.62
N GLY A 39 5.30 -6.79 13.55
CA GLY A 39 5.91 -7.15 12.28
C GLY A 39 6.69 -5.99 11.65
N ILE A 40 6.15 -4.77 11.66
CA ILE A 40 6.87 -3.57 11.18
C ILE A 40 8.14 -3.33 11.99
N ARG A 41 8.09 -3.43 13.33
CA ARG A 41 9.29 -3.30 14.17
C ARG A 41 10.35 -4.36 13.85
N SER A 42 9.92 -5.58 13.58
CA SER A 42 10.83 -6.68 13.16
C SER A 42 11.49 -6.39 11.80
N VAL A 43 10.73 -5.84 10.85
CA VAL A 43 11.26 -5.43 9.54
C VAL A 43 12.28 -4.30 9.68
N LEU A 44 12.00 -3.28 10.50
CA LEU A 44 12.93 -2.19 10.77
C LEU A 44 14.22 -2.68 11.43
N ALA A 45 14.12 -3.59 12.39
CA ALA A 45 15.30 -4.22 13.00
C ALA A 45 16.09 -5.04 11.97
N SER A 46 15.42 -5.75 11.09
CA SER A 46 16.06 -6.50 9.99
C SER A 46 16.74 -5.59 8.97
N TYR A 47 16.17 -4.41 8.72
CA TYR A 47 16.78 -3.38 7.86
C TYR A 47 18.12 -2.91 8.45
N GLN A 48 18.20 -2.65 9.75
CA GLN A 48 19.47 -2.29 10.39
C GLN A 48 20.54 -3.39 10.22
N VAL A 49 20.16 -4.66 10.37
CA VAL A 49 21.08 -5.79 10.12
C VAL A 49 21.54 -5.82 8.65
N ALA A 50 20.66 -5.46 7.72
CA ALA A 50 21.01 -5.37 6.29
C ALA A 50 22.05 -4.27 6.04
N GLU A 51 21.87 -3.07 6.61
CA GLU A 51 22.83 -1.97 6.52
C GLU A 51 24.20 -2.38 7.09
N ASP A 52 24.23 -2.93 8.30
CA ASP A 52 25.46 -3.34 8.97
C ASP A 52 26.24 -4.39 8.18
N LYS A 53 25.55 -5.24 7.41
CA LYS A 53 26.15 -6.30 6.59
C LYS A 53 26.34 -5.93 5.13
N GLY A 54 25.97 -4.74 4.70
CA GLY A 54 26.00 -4.31 3.30
C GLY A 54 25.09 -5.15 2.39
N LEU A 55 23.94 -5.60 2.89
CA LEU A 55 22.96 -6.38 2.13
C LEU A 55 21.91 -5.47 1.49
N CYS A 56 21.44 -5.86 0.30
CA CYS A 56 20.36 -5.18 -0.40
C CYS A 56 19.01 -5.77 -0.01
N VAL A 57 18.08 -4.90 0.40
CA VAL A 57 16.67 -5.25 0.63
C VAL A 57 15.78 -4.30 -0.16
N ALA A 58 14.87 -4.86 -0.96
CA ALA A 58 13.90 -4.09 -1.73
C ALA A 58 12.49 -4.63 -1.50
N ALA A 59 11.48 -3.74 -1.58
CA ALA A 59 10.08 -4.09 -1.44
C ALA A 59 9.29 -3.82 -2.72
N GLY A 60 8.22 -4.60 -2.98
CA GLY A 60 7.40 -4.58 -4.18
C GLY A 60 6.43 -3.39 -4.27
N THR A 61 6.84 -2.18 -3.90
CA THR A 61 6.04 -0.95 -4.09
C THR A 61 6.16 -0.47 -5.55
N GLN A 62 5.49 -1.18 -6.44
CA GLN A 62 5.68 -1.08 -7.90
C GLN A 62 5.54 0.33 -8.47
N ARG A 63 4.67 1.20 -7.91
CA ARG A 63 4.45 2.57 -8.43
C ARG A 63 5.69 3.42 -8.35
N ARG A 64 6.55 3.19 -7.36
CA ARG A 64 7.86 3.87 -7.22
C ARG A 64 8.85 3.53 -8.33
N HIS A 65 8.56 2.50 -9.15
CA HIS A 65 9.38 2.04 -10.27
C HIS A 65 8.73 2.29 -11.64
N GLN A 66 7.55 2.92 -11.68
CA GLN A 66 6.87 3.27 -12.92
C GLN A 66 7.27 4.68 -13.37
N LYS A 67 7.86 4.80 -14.55
CA LYS A 67 8.33 6.08 -15.12
C LYS A 67 7.30 7.21 -15.04
N PRO A 68 6.01 7.02 -15.37
CA PRO A 68 5.01 8.08 -15.25
C PRO A 68 4.87 8.62 -13.83
N TYR A 69 4.83 7.72 -12.83
CA TYR A 69 4.78 8.13 -11.42
C TYR A 69 6.04 8.85 -10.99
N ILE A 70 7.22 8.33 -11.34
CA ILE A 70 8.52 8.93 -10.99
C ILE A 70 8.58 10.38 -11.49
N GLU A 71 8.27 10.60 -12.77
CA GLU A 71 8.30 11.92 -13.40
C GLU A 71 7.26 12.88 -12.82
N THR A 72 6.06 12.38 -12.53
CA THR A 72 4.98 13.22 -11.99
C THR A 72 5.26 13.58 -10.54
N VAL A 73 5.65 12.60 -9.71
CA VAL A 73 5.93 12.85 -8.29
C VAL A 73 7.15 13.74 -8.11
N ALA A 74 8.21 13.60 -8.92
CA ALA A 74 9.35 14.50 -8.88
C ALA A 74 8.92 15.97 -9.07
N ARG A 75 8.07 16.27 -10.07
CA ARG A 75 7.54 17.62 -10.28
C ARG A 75 6.67 18.13 -9.14
N LEU A 76 5.87 17.24 -8.53
CA LEU A 76 5.06 17.60 -7.36
C LEU A 76 5.95 17.98 -6.19
N GLN A 77 7.04 17.24 -5.94
CA GLN A 77 8.02 17.53 -4.89
C GLN A 77 8.85 18.79 -5.18
N GLU A 78 9.06 19.13 -6.45
CA GLU A 78 9.65 20.39 -6.88
C GLU A 78 8.69 21.59 -6.74
N GLY A 79 7.47 21.38 -6.25
CA GLY A 79 6.48 22.44 -5.99
C GLY A 79 5.63 22.84 -7.20
N ALA A 80 5.50 22.00 -8.22
CA ALA A 80 4.76 22.31 -9.46
C ALA A 80 3.31 22.76 -9.21
N ILE A 81 2.67 22.26 -8.16
CA ILE A 81 1.29 22.65 -7.77
C ILE A 81 1.22 23.61 -6.58
N GLY A 82 2.37 24.20 -6.19
CA GLY A 82 2.48 25.01 -4.98
C GLY A 82 2.38 24.18 -3.70
N ASP A 83 1.87 24.76 -2.63
CA ASP A 83 1.67 24.06 -1.36
C ASP A 83 0.60 23.00 -1.49
N VAL A 84 0.90 21.78 -1.03
CA VAL A 84 -0.09 20.69 -1.03
C VAL A 84 -1.18 21.02 0.01
N MET A 85 -2.43 21.06 -0.44
CA MET A 85 -3.60 21.35 0.39
C MET A 85 -4.21 20.07 0.99
N TYR A 86 -4.37 19.04 0.15
CA TYR A 86 -4.82 17.71 0.58
C TYR A 86 -4.53 16.64 -0.48
N ILE A 87 -4.58 15.38 -0.05
CA ILE A 87 -4.43 14.20 -0.90
C ILE A 87 -5.69 13.33 -0.78
N LYS A 88 -6.05 12.65 -1.87
CA LYS A 88 -7.07 11.59 -1.90
C LYS A 88 -6.45 10.30 -2.39
N ALA A 89 -6.78 9.20 -1.73
CA ALA A 89 -6.31 7.87 -2.08
C ALA A 89 -7.48 6.89 -2.12
N TYR A 90 -7.61 6.13 -3.22
CA TYR A 90 -8.74 5.24 -3.43
C TYR A 90 -8.29 3.87 -3.91
N TRP A 91 -8.80 2.81 -3.24
CA TRP A 91 -8.82 1.46 -3.78
C TRP A 91 -10.20 0.85 -3.60
N ASN A 92 -11.17 1.33 -4.38
CA ASN A 92 -12.52 0.83 -4.36
C ASN A 92 -12.66 -0.22 -5.47
N GLY A 93 -12.60 -1.49 -5.10
CA GLY A 93 -12.69 -2.63 -6.01
C GLY A 93 -13.90 -3.52 -5.76
N GLY A 94 -14.05 -4.54 -6.60
CA GLY A 94 -15.04 -5.60 -6.46
C GLY A 94 -14.66 -6.63 -5.39
N ALA A 95 -15.49 -7.66 -5.26
CA ALA A 95 -15.21 -8.78 -4.36
C ALA A 95 -13.89 -9.47 -4.70
N ILE A 96 -13.25 -10.01 -3.67
CA ILE A 96 -12.05 -10.84 -3.84
C ILE A 96 -12.45 -12.33 -3.87
N TRP A 97 -11.57 -13.15 -4.44
CA TRP A 97 -11.76 -14.60 -4.50
C TRP A 97 -11.92 -15.23 -3.11
N HIS A 98 -12.75 -16.27 -3.03
CA HIS A 98 -12.86 -17.19 -1.91
C HIS A 98 -12.93 -18.62 -2.45
N ARG A 99 -12.11 -19.52 -1.91
CA ARG A 99 -11.95 -20.89 -2.45
C ARG A 99 -12.83 -21.93 -1.80
N GLY A 100 -13.74 -21.51 -0.92
CA GLY A 100 -14.60 -22.40 -0.13
C GLY A 100 -13.82 -23.19 0.94
N ASP A 101 -14.58 -23.75 1.86
CA ASP A 101 -14.05 -24.40 3.07
C ASP A 101 -14.30 -25.92 3.08
N LYS A 102 -15.07 -26.44 2.11
CA LYS A 102 -15.53 -27.82 2.10
C LYS A 102 -14.37 -28.82 2.10
N GLY A 103 -14.39 -29.73 3.07
CA GLY A 103 -13.44 -30.84 3.19
C GLY A 103 -12.04 -30.44 3.66
N ALA A 104 -11.84 -29.19 4.12
CA ALA A 104 -10.57 -28.70 4.63
C ALA A 104 -10.55 -28.60 6.16
N THR A 105 -9.39 -28.78 6.74
CA THR A 105 -9.17 -28.46 8.15
C THR A 105 -9.18 -26.95 8.39
N PRO A 106 -9.43 -26.45 9.62
CA PRO A 106 -9.43 -25.01 9.89
C PRO A 106 -8.16 -24.29 9.43
N MET A 107 -6.98 -24.89 9.57
CA MET A 107 -5.72 -24.29 9.11
C MET A 107 -5.62 -24.27 7.58
N GLU A 108 -6.07 -25.33 6.90
CA GLU A 108 -6.08 -25.36 5.43
C GLU A 108 -7.05 -24.32 4.87
N VAL A 109 -8.19 -24.08 5.51
CA VAL A 109 -9.14 -23.02 5.15
C VAL A 109 -8.43 -21.68 5.21
N GLN A 110 -7.73 -21.37 6.31
CA GLN A 110 -6.99 -20.11 6.47
C GLN A 110 -5.88 -19.96 5.44
N MET A 111 -5.10 -21.01 5.19
CA MET A 111 -4.01 -20.94 4.19
C MET A 111 -4.54 -20.78 2.76
N ARG A 112 -5.62 -21.47 2.38
CA ARG A 112 -6.25 -21.34 1.06
C ARG A 112 -6.92 -19.99 0.84
N ASN A 113 -7.52 -19.44 1.90
CA ASN A 113 -8.24 -18.15 1.89
C ASN A 113 -7.48 -17.07 2.65
N TRP A 114 -6.15 -17.09 2.63
CA TRP A 114 -5.28 -16.23 3.42
C TRP A 114 -5.63 -14.74 3.35
N TYR A 115 -6.19 -14.30 2.25
CA TYR A 115 -6.60 -12.92 2.05
C TYR A 115 -7.79 -12.48 2.93
N HIS A 116 -8.53 -13.43 3.50
CA HIS A 116 -9.66 -13.20 4.38
C HIS A 116 -9.32 -13.24 5.88
N TYR A 117 -8.06 -13.51 6.22
CA TYR A 117 -7.57 -13.62 7.60
C TYR A 117 -6.57 -12.53 7.91
N THR A 118 -6.92 -11.63 8.85
CA THR A 118 -6.15 -10.41 9.12
C THR A 118 -4.73 -10.69 9.61
N TRP A 119 -4.54 -11.75 10.39
CA TRP A 119 -3.20 -12.14 10.84
C TRP A 119 -2.26 -12.57 9.71
N ILE A 120 -2.80 -12.98 8.56
CA ILE A 120 -2.02 -13.37 7.39
C ILE A 120 -1.87 -12.22 6.39
N CYS A 121 -2.94 -11.42 6.15
CA CYS A 121 -2.97 -10.41 5.10
C CYS A 121 -2.89 -8.95 5.60
N GLY A 122 -3.24 -8.67 6.85
CA GLY A 122 -3.34 -7.31 7.39
C GLY A 122 -4.59 -6.56 6.95
N ASP A 123 -5.56 -7.26 6.34
CA ASP A 123 -6.76 -6.75 5.70
C ASP A 123 -6.51 -5.97 4.40
N HIS A 124 -7.58 -5.61 3.72
CA HIS A 124 -7.57 -4.93 2.42
C HIS A 124 -6.81 -3.60 2.45
N ILE A 125 -6.94 -2.85 3.54
CA ILE A 125 -6.25 -1.57 3.71
C ILE A 125 -4.72 -1.73 3.67
N VAL A 126 -4.20 -2.82 4.24
CA VAL A 126 -2.77 -3.13 4.26
C VAL A 126 -2.35 -3.86 2.98
N GLU A 127 -3.12 -4.87 2.54
CA GLU A 127 -2.70 -5.74 1.44
C GLU A 127 -2.77 -5.06 0.08
N GLN A 128 -3.81 -4.27 -0.21
CA GLN A 128 -3.96 -3.59 -1.52
C GLN A 128 -3.78 -2.09 -1.44
N HIS A 129 -4.46 -1.45 -0.50
CA HIS A 129 -4.52 0.00 -0.47
C HIS A 129 -3.18 0.66 -0.09
N VAL A 130 -2.26 -0.11 0.48
CA VAL A 130 -0.87 0.31 0.74
C VAL A 130 -0.22 0.97 -0.50
N HIS A 131 -0.54 0.53 -1.70
CA HIS A 131 -0.03 1.13 -2.93
C HIS A 131 -0.40 2.62 -3.07
N ASN A 132 -1.62 2.99 -2.71
CA ASN A 132 -2.09 4.38 -2.81
C ASN A 132 -1.59 5.21 -1.63
N LEU A 133 -1.55 4.62 -0.43
CA LEU A 133 -1.01 5.26 0.78
C LEU A 133 0.48 5.57 0.59
N ASP A 134 1.23 4.65 -0.02
CA ASP A 134 2.65 4.83 -0.35
C ASP A 134 2.88 6.01 -1.30
N VAL A 135 2.02 6.21 -2.31
CA VAL A 135 2.10 7.38 -3.21
C VAL A 135 1.90 8.68 -2.44
N GLY A 136 0.92 8.72 -1.52
CA GLY A 136 0.73 9.87 -0.65
C GLY A 136 1.96 10.19 0.20
N ASN A 137 2.53 9.18 0.85
CA ASN A 137 3.76 9.33 1.63
C ASN A 137 4.95 9.76 0.75
N TRP A 138 5.03 9.26 -0.46
CA TRP A 138 6.08 9.63 -1.42
C TRP A 138 5.99 11.10 -1.82
N ILE A 139 4.80 11.61 -2.15
CA ILE A 139 4.57 13.02 -2.49
C ILE A 139 4.95 13.92 -1.31
N MET A 140 4.54 13.53 -0.10
CA MET A 140 4.80 14.32 1.11
C MET A 140 6.24 14.21 1.63
N GLY A 141 7.01 13.21 1.18
CA GLY A 141 8.34 12.93 1.74
C GLY A 141 8.30 12.59 3.24
N ALA A 142 7.16 12.18 3.76
CA ALA A 142 6.89 11.94 5.17
C ALA A 142 5.83 10.84 5.35
N HIS A 143 5.69 10.35 6.57
CA HIS A 143 4.57 9.49 6.99
C HIS A 143 3.61 10.25 7.90
N PRO A 144 2.32 9.85 7.96
CA PRO A 144 1.34 10.47 8.84
C PRO A 144 1.70 10.34 10.31
N VAL A 145 1.34 11.34 11.11
CA VAL A 145 1.53 11.36 12.57
C VAL A 145 0.25 11.00 13.32
N ARG A 146 -0.91 11.10 12.64
CA ARG A 146 -2.21 10.72 13.19
C ARG A 146 -3.04 10.03 12.11
N ALA A 147 -3.94 9.14 12.54
CA ALA A 147 -4.95 8.53 11.70
C ALA A 147 -6.28 8.45 12.47
N TYR A 148 -7.36 8.81 11.81
CA TYR A 148 -8.72 8.62 12.30
C TYR A 148 -9.51 7.88 11.24
N GLY A 149 -10.16 6.77 11.60
CA GLY A 149 -10.80 5.93 10.60
C GLY A 149 -12.00 5.17 11.11
N GLN A 150 -12.79 4.71 10.16
CA GLN A 150 -13.91 3.81 10.34
C GLN A 150 -13.96 2.79 9.22
N GLY A 151 -14.64 1.70 9.43
CA GLY A 151 -14.81 0.63 8.46
C GLY A 151 -15.70 -0.48 9.00
N GLY A 152 -15.83 -1.54 8.24
CA GLY A 152 -16.67 -2.65 8.66
C GLY A 152 -16.72 -3.78 7.65
N ARG A 153 -17.59 -4.76 7.98
CA ARG A 153 -17.88 -5.93 7.18
C ARG A 153 -19.39 -6.01 6.93
N GLN A 154 -19.82 -5.70 5.71
CA GLN A 154 -21.24 -5.65 5.34
C GLN A 154 -21.54 -6.35 4.00
N GLY A 155 -20.63 -6.31 3.05
CA GLY A 155 -20.81 -6.87 1.72
C GLY A 155 -20.31 -8.32 1.57
N LEU A 156 -19.58 -8.84 2.56
CA LEU A 156 -19.16 -10.24 2.60
C LEU A 156 -20.27 -11.09 3.17
N GLY A 157 -20.74 -12.07 2.39
CA GLY A 157 -21.78 -13.00 2.82
C GLY A 157 -21.34 -13.90 3.99
N PRO A 158 -22.32 -14.60 4.64
CA PRO A 158 -22.04 -15.49 5.77
C PRO A 158 -21.17 -16.70 5.39
N ASP A 159 -21.17 -17.09 4.11
CA ASP A 159 -20.40 -18.23 3.60
C ASP A 159 -18.93 -17.91 3.34
N VAL A 160 -18.51 -16.65 3.51
CA VAL A 160 -17.13 -16.25 3.35
C VAL A 160 -16.42 -16.30 4.70
N SER A 161 -15.57 -17.29 4.89
CA SER A 161 -14.77 -17.46 6.11
C SER A 161 -13.78 -16.30 6.34
N GLY A 162 -13.32 -16.15 7.58
CA GLY A 162 -12.36 -15.11 7.98
C GLY A 162 -12.99 -13.85 8.57
N GLU A 163 -12.17 -13.01 9.17
CA GLU A 163 -12.56 -11.81 9.91
C GLU A 163 -12.29 -10.49 9.18
N LYS A 164 -11.80 -10.56 7.95
CA LYS A 164 -11.49 -9.36 7.14
C LYS A 164 -12.71 -8.45 7.00
N TRP A 165 -12.47 -7.15 7.03
CA TRP A 165 -13.46 -6.14 6.67
C TRP A 165 -13.53 -5.95 5.14
N ASP A 166 -14.56 -5.31 4.66
CA ASP A 166 -14.76 -5.07 3.23
C ASP A 166 -14.69 -3.59 2.84
N HIS A 167 -14.65 -2.67 3.81
CA HIS A 167 -14.50 -1.25 3.54
C HIS A 167 -13.83 -0.50 4.68
N PHE A 168 -13.07 0.55 4.32
CA PHE A 168 -12.40 1.47 5.23
C PHE A 168 -12.49 2.89 4.68
N ALA A 169 -12.67 3.85 5.59
CA ALA A 169 -12.49 5.28 5.34
C ALA A 169 -11.56 5.82 6.43
N VAL A 170 -10.41 6.35 6.05
CA VAL A 170 -9.39 6.81 6.99
C VAL A 170 -8.87 8.17 6.56
N GLU A 171 -8.81 9.08 7.50
CA GLU A 171 -8.14 10.38 7.38
C GLU A 171 -6.78 10.30 8.06
N TYR A 172 -5.74 10.64 7.34
CA TYR A 172 -4.36 10.68 7.81
C TYR A 172 -3.88 12.12 7.87
N GLU A 173 -3.25 12.52 8.98
CA GLU A 173 -2.64 13.83 9.16
C GLU A 173 -1.12 13.73 9.08
N TYR A 174 -0.50 14.53 8.21
CA TYR A 174 0.95 14.65 8.09
C TYR A 174 1.53 15.70 9.07
N PRO A 175 2.86 15.67 9.35
CA PRO A 175 3.49 16.59 10.31
C PRO A 175 3.26 18.08 10.04
N ASN A 176 3.05 18.45 8.77
CA ASN A 176 2.80 19.83 8.33
C ASN A 176 1.30 20.20 8.30
N GLY A 177 0.42 19.38 8.87
CA GLY A 177 -1.03 19.61 8.89
C GLY A 177 -1.77 19.29 7.60
N VAL A 178 -1.11 18.75 6.57
CA VAL A 178 -1.78 18.27 5.37
C VAL A 178 -2.52 16.97 5.65
N HIS A 179 -3.73 16.83 5.12
CA HIS A 179 -4.55 15.63 5.29
C HIS A 179 -4.61 14.78 4.02
N MET A 180 -4.57 13.46 4.20
CA MET A 180 -4.89 12.49 3.16
C MET A 180 -6.19 11.77 3.50
N PHE A 181 -7.20 11.93 2.63
CA PHE A 181 -8.49 11.23 2.71
C PHE A 181 -8.40 9.92 1.93
N SER A 182 -8.54 8.83 2.63
CA SER A 182 -8.34 7.49 2.12
C SER A 182 -9.61 6.67 2.18
N GLN A 183 -9.94 6.00 1.08
CA GLN A 183 -11.07 5.07 1.01
C GLN A 183 -10.63 3.80 0.29
N CYS A 184 -10.96 2.65 0.87
CA CYS A 184 -10.82 1.39 0.18
C CYS A 184 -11.98 0.44 0.45
N ARG A 185 -12.32 -0.38 -0.55
CA ARG A 185 -13.48 -1.25 -0.51
C ARG A 185 -13.28 -2.46 -1.43
N GLN A 186 -13.78 -3.61 -0.99
CA GLN A 186 -13.89 -4.84 -1.78
C GLN A 186 -15.33 -5.38 -1.69
N MET A 187 -16.24 -4.74 -2.40
CA MET A 187 -17.67 -5.11 -2.45
C MET A 187 -18.10 -5.27 -3.90
N ALA A 188 -18.83 -6.35 -4.17
CA ALA A 188 -19.42 -6.58 -5.49
C ALA A 188 -20.49 -5.54 -5.83
N HIS A 189 -20.73 -5.34 -7.12
CA HIS A 189 -21.80 -4.47 -7.66
C HIS A 189 -21.74 -3.00 -7.22
N CYS A 190 -20.54 -2.51 -6.89
CA CYS A 190 -20.28 -1.12 -6.55
C CYS A 190 -19.34 -0.47 -7.57
N GLU A 191 -19.43 0.84 -7.75
CA GLU A 191 -18.52 1.59 -8.61
C GLU A 191 -17.05 1.39 -8.21
N GLY A 192 -16.20 1.03 -9.18
CA GLY A 192 -14.77 0.83 -8.98
C GLY A 192 -13.97 2.12 -9.14
N ARG A 193 -12.97 2.33 -8.25
CA ARG A 193 -12.01 3.41 -8.39
C ARG A 193 -10.69 3.04 -7.73
N VAL A 194 -9.62 2.93 -8.52
CA VAL A 194 -8.25 2.81 -8.02
C VAL A 194 -7.46 4.00 -8.54
N ALA A 195 -7.20 4.97 -7.67
CA ALA A 195 -6.62 6.25 -8.08
C ALA A 195 -6.07 7.03 -6.88
N GLU A 196 -5.17 7.96 -7.16
CA GLU A 196 -4.78 9.04 -6.27
C GLU A 196 -5.17 10.38 -6.87
N ALA A 197 -5.25 11.40 -6.03
CA ALA A 197 -5.29 12.79 -6.44
C ALA A 197 -4.62 13.65 -5.38
N VAL A 198 -3.84 14.62 -5.81
CA VAL A 198 -3.26 15.66 -4.96
C VAL A 198 -3.72 17.03 -5.44
N VAL A 199 -4.14 17.86 -4.51
CA VAL A 199 -4.55 19.25 -4.78
C VAL A 199 -3.59 20.18 -4.06
N GLY A 200 -3.07 21.14 -4.79
CA GLY A 200 -2.21 22.19 -4.30
C GLY A 200 -2.77 23.58 -4.57
N SER A 201 -2.09 24.59 -4.05
CA SER A 201 -2.49 26.01 -4.19
C SER A 201 -2.43 26.54 -5.64
N LYS A 202 -1.64 25.89 -6.51
CA LYS A 202 -1.43 26.30 -7.92
C LYS A 202 -1.86 25.26 -8.95
N GLY A 203 -2.48 24.16 -8.53
CA GLY A 203 -2.91 23.10 -9.44
C GLY A 203 -3.24 21.80 -8.75
N TYR A 204 -3.46 20.74 -9.54
CA TYR A 204 -3.76 19.41 -9.05
C TYR A 204 -3.25 18.32 -10.00
N SER A 205 -3.15 17.08 -9.51
CA SER A 205 -2.62 15.94 -10.26
C SER A 205 -3.33 14.65 -9.91
N ASN A 206 -3.32 13.68 -10.86
CA ASN A 206 -3.66 12.28 -10.57
C ASN A 206 -2.46 11.49 -9.99
N CYS A 207 -1.35 12.15 -9.72
CA CYS A 207 -0.09 11.57 -9.21
C CYS A 207 0.61 10.61 -10.19
N GLN A 208 -0.10 10.05 -11.16
CA GLN A 208 0.41 9.04 -12.08
C GLN A 208 1.10 9.62 -13.31
N ASP A 209 0.42 10.45 -14.10
CA ASP A 209 0.91 10.82 -15.43
C ASP A 209 0.57 12.24 -15.89
N TRP A 210 -0.18 13.02 -15.11
CA TRP A 210 -0.48 14.40 -15.46
C TRP A 210 -0.58 15.35 -14.26
N ILE A 211 -0.30 16.62 -14.54
CA ILE A 211 -0.52 17.76 -13.63
C ILE A 211 -1.29 18.82 -14.39
N ARG A 212 -2.36 19.34 -13.79
CA ARG A 212 -3.10 20.50 -14.29
C ARG A 212 -2.80 21.68 -13.38
N PHE A 213 -2.33 22.76 -13.98
CA PHE A 213 -2.07 24.03 -13.31
C PHE A 213 -3.30 24.92 -13.36
N ASN A 214 -3.46 25.83 -12.41
CA ASN A 214 -4.49 26.86 -12.45
C ASN A 214 -4.29 27.78 -13.66
N GLU A 215 -3.03 28.03 -14.02
CA GLU A 215 -2.65 28.82 -15.19
C GLU A 215 -1.59 28.07 -16.01
N GLY A 216 -1.67 28.22 -17.36
CA GLY A 216 -0.70 27.62 -18.25
C GLY A 216 -1.09 26.24 -18.81
N ARG A 217 -0.14 25.63 -19.53
CA ARG A 217 -0.37 24.33 -20.17
C ARG A 217 -0.16 23.18 -19.18
N PRO A 218 -1.05 22.17 -19.17
CA PRO A 218 -0.89 21.02 -18.30
C PRO A 218 0.36 20.20 -18.67
N PHE A 219 0.98 19.61 -17.65
CA PHE A 219 1.95 18.56 -17.87
C PHE A 219 1.23 17.22 -18.11
N ARG A 220 1.73 16.45 -19.07
CA ARG A 220 1.35 15.06 -19.27
C ARG A 220 2.58 14.26 -19.67
N TYR A 221 2.82 13.15 -18.96
CA TYR A 221 3.87 12.21 -19.31
C TYR A 221 3.63 11.62 -20.72
N ARG A 222 4.63 11.65 -21.59
CA ARG A 222 4.54 11.18 -22.99
C ARG A 222 5.61 10.14 -23.34
N GLY A 223 6.39 9.67 -22.36
CA GLY A 223 7.38 8.63 -22.59
C GLY A 223 6.79 7.23 -22.74
N GLU A 224 7.64 6.25 -22.91
CA GLU A 224 7.25 4.84 -22.94
C GLU A 224 6.56 4.43 -21.63
N LYS A 225 5.51 3.65 -21.78
CA LYS A 225 4.73 3.11 -20.64
C LYS A 225 5.48 2.00 -19.92
#